data_56cb57ea0ef459966ba0b6300dd30f93
#
_entry.id   56cb57ea0ef459966ba0b6300dd30f93
#
_cell.length_a   1.000
_cell.length_b   1.000
_cell.length_c   1.000
_cell.angle_alpha   90.00
_cell.angle_beta   90.00
_cell.angle_gamma   90.00
#
_symmetry.space_group_name_H-M   'P 1'
#
loop_
_entity.id
_entity.type
_entity.pdbx_description
1 polymer ?
#
loop_
_entity_poly.entity_id
_entity_poly.type
_entity_poly.pdbx_seq_one_letter_code
_entity_poly.pdbx_strand_id
1 'polypeptide(L)'
;GKTSVKFYLQTLLQEKYNVLVTPESFNTPMGVVRTIRGSLKPTTEIFVCEMGARHVGDIKEICDMVHPDHGVITSIGPQHLETFFNMENIQKTKFELADALPEGGMLFLNGDNDYIQQQAASPAYDQTPEKIFYYSETEGTGYCAKDVKVSQLGTEFTVVTPDGESERFQMRLIGAHNVINVVGAIAVAHKMGMTLQELRIPVRRIEPVPHRMQMREHGLVTIIDDAYNSNPVGSKAAVETLAMFDGIRILITPGMVELGDKEVEYNHKFGNYAADCCDYILLVGRRHTEPIREGVLEKGFPEEKCLVFDKLEEAVSYAYAIKGQGHKYILLENDLTDNY
;
A
#
# COMPACT_ATOMS: atom_id res chain seq x y z
N GLY A 1 1.90 -0.15 -1.20
CA GLY A 1 1.73 -1.49 -1.77
C GLY A 1 3.00 -2.35 -1.85
N LYS A 2 4.18 -1.79 -2.23
CA LYS A 2 5.40 -2.60 -2.49
C LYS A 2 5.76 -3.54 -1.34
N THR A 3 5.96 -3.01 -0.14
CA THR A 3 6.36 -3.80 1.02
C THR A 3 5.32 -4.85 1.38
N SER A 4 4.04 -4.49 1.31
CA SER A 4 2.95 -5.44 1.55
C SER A 4 2.96 -6.59 0.54
N VAL A 5 3.01 -6.27 -0.76
CA VAL A 5 3.05 -7.29 -1.82
C VAL A 5 4.28 -8.19 -1.70
N LYS A 6 5.44 -7.66 -1.36
CA LYS A 6 6.65 -8.45 -1.10
C LYS A 6 6.43 -9.50 -0.01
N PHE A 7 5.88 -9.14 1.14
CA PHE A 7 5.61 -10.08 2.22
C PHE A 7 4.45 -11.04 1.91
N TYR A 8 3.45 -10.58 1.14
CA TYR A 8 2.39 -11.48 0.67
C TYR A 8 2.96 -12.52 -0.28
N LEU A 9 3.81 -12.12 -1.23
CA LEU A 9 4.53 -13.05 -2.10
C LEU A 9 5.38 -14.05 -1.32
N GLN A 10 6.09 -13.60 -0.28
CA GLN A 10 6.83 -14.51 0.60
C GLN A 10 5.88 -15.56 1.20
N THR A 11 4.77 -15.13 1.80
CA THR A 11 3.79 -16.02 2.43
C THR A 11 3.21 -17.04 1.45
N LEU A 12 2.92 -16.62 0.21
CA LEU A 12 2.34 -17.52 -0.79
C LEU A 12 3.38 -18.47 -1.38
N LEU A 13 4.51 -17.94 -1.82
CA LEU A 13 5.50 -18.72 -2.58
C LEU A 13 6.31 -19.69 -1.71
N GLN A 14 6.49 -19.41 -0.41
CA GLN A 14 7.23 -20.28 0.50
C GLN A 14 6.56 -21.65 0.72
N GLU A 15 5.29 -21.82 0.35
CA GLU A 15 4.62 -23.12 0.39
C GLU A 15 5.20 -24.10 -0.65
N LYS A 16 5.88 -23.59 -1.67
CA LYS A 16 6.41 -24.39 -2.76
C LYS A 16 7.91 -24.20 -3.02
N TYR A 17 8.46 -23.03 -2.69
CA TYR A 17 9.80 -22.61 -3.05
C TYR A 17 10.60 -22.13 -1.85
N ASN A 18 11.94 -22.19 -1.95
CA ASN A 18 12.83 -21.49 -1.02
C ASN A 18 12.91 -20.02 -1.41
N VAL A 19 12.19 -19.17 -0.66
CA VAL A 19 12.03 -17.74 -0.96
C VAL A 19 12.90 -16.89 -0.08
N LEU A 20 13.67 -15.99 -0.69
CA LEU A 20 14.32 -14.86 -0.03
C LEU A 20 13.58 -13.58 -0.38
N VAL A 21 13.36 -12.70 0.59
CA VAL A 21 12.85 -11.34 0.37
C VAL A 21 13.84 -10.33 0.93
N THR A 22 13.88 -9.10 0.37
CA THR A 22 14.58 -8.00 1.03
C THR A 22 13.92 -7.73 2.38
N PRO A 23 14.68 -7.70 3.51
CA PRO A 23 14.10 -7.51 4.83
C PRO A 23 13.56 -6.10 5.00
N GLU A 24 12.56 -5.93 5.85
CA GLU A 24 11.96 -4.64 6.18
C GLU A 24 11.73 -3.75 4.95
N SER A 25 12.32 -2.55 4.95
CA SER A 25 12.30 -1.59 3.84
C SER A 25 13.64 -1.48 3.12
N PHE A 26 14.44 -2.57 3.07
CA PHE A 26 15.73 -2.60 2.36
C PHE A 26 15.54 -2.59 0.84
N ASN A 27 15.06 -1.46 0.33
CA ASN A 27 14.67 -1.26 -1.06
C ASN A 27 15.61 -0.29 -1.82
N THR A 28 16.75 0.06 -1.22
CA THR A 28 17.82 0.85 -1.84
C THR A 28 18.92 -0.08 -2.40
N PRO A 29 19.78 0.38 -3.34
CA PRO A 29 20.89 -0.43 -3.85
C PRO A 29 21.73 -1.06 -2.74
N MET A 30 22.08 -0.29 -1.71
CA MET A 30 22.87 -0.80 -0.58
C MET A 30 22.08 -1.81 0.28
N GLY A 31 20.76 -1.62 0.47
CA GLY A 31 19.89 -2.57 1.17
C GLY A 31 19.82 -3.91 0.44
N VAL A 32 19.72 -3.86 -0.89
CA VAL A 32 19.72 -5.05 -1.76
C VAL A 32 21.06 -5.78 -1.69
N VAL A 33 22.20 -5.06 -1.78
CA VAL A 33 23.54 -5.64 -1.64
C VAL A 33 23.70 -6.34 -0.29
N ARG A 34 23.26 -5.71 0.80
CA ARG A 34 23.32 -6.32 2.14
C ARG A 34 22.50 -7.60 2.21
N THR A 35 21.30 -7.60 1.61
CA THR A 35 20.44 -8.79 1.56
C THR A 35 21.11 -9.94 0.79
N ILE A 36 21.64 -9.65 -0.40
CA ILE A 36 22.33 -10.64 -1.23
C ILE A 36 23.53 -11.22 -0.47
N ARG A 37 24.40 -10.39 0.05
CA ARG A 37 25.64 -10.84 0.75
C ARG A 37 25.36 -11.59 2.05
N GLY A 38 24.29 -11.20 2.76
CA GLY A 38 24.00 -11.76 4.08
C GLY A 38 23.08 -12.98 4.06
N SER A 39 22.21 -13.11 3.05
CA SER A 39 21.10 -14.03 3.11
C SER A 39 20.87 -14.88 1.85
N LEU A 40 21.38 -14.49 0.69
CA LEU A 40 21.23 -15.27 -0.54
C LEU A 40 22.07 -16.55 -0.44
N LYS A 41 21.41 -17.69 -0.70
CA LYS A 41 22.02 -19.02 -0.62
C LYS A 41 21.87 -19.73 -1.96
N PRO A 42 22.76 -20.72 -2.28
CA PRO A 42 22.60 -21.54 -3.48
C PRO A 42 21.27 -22.30 -3.55
N THR A 43 20.59 -22.49 -2.41
CA THR A 43 19.29 -23.13 -2.30
C THR A 43 18.11 -22.17 -2.46
N THR A 44 18.36 -20.86 -2.60
CA THR A 44 17.30 -19.89 -2.86
C THR A 44 16.80 -20.05 -4.28
N GLU A 45 15.50 -20.31 -4.43
CA GLU A 45 14.85 -20.53 -5.73
C GLU A 45 14.20 -19.25 -6.24
N ILE A 46 13.67 -18.43 -5.33
CA ILE A 46 13.03 -17.16 -5.68
C ILE A 46 13.59 -16.06 -4.77
N PHE A 47 14.04 -14.97 -5.39
CA PHE A 47 14.41 -13.75 -4.69
C PHE A 47 13.40 -12.63 -5.01
N VAL A 48 12.59 -12.23 -4.04
CA VAL A 48 11.66 -11.10 -4.16
C VAL A 48 12.36 -9.83 -3.69
N CYS A 49 12.80 -9.01 -4.63
CA CYS A 49 13.53 -7.77 -4.38
C CYS A 49 12.58 -6.57 -4.41
N GLU A 50 12.36 -5.92 -3.27
CA GLU A 50 11.65 -4.64 -3.23
C GLU A 50 12.60 -3.53 -3.71
N MET A 51 12.12 -2.70 -4.66
CA MET A 51 12.89 -1.61 -5.25
C MET A 51 12.25 -0.27 -4.92
N GLY A 52 12.99 0.59 -4.22
CA GLY A 52 12.65 1.97 -3.95
C GLY A 52 13.28 2.92 -4.97
N ALA A 53 12.68 4.09 -5.15
CA ALA A 53 13.27 5.13 -5.98
C ALA A 53 12.88 6.52 -5.48
N ARG A 54 13.84 7.43 -5.51
CA ARG A 54 13.67 8.88 -5.27
C ARG A 54 14.12 9.71 -6.48
N HIS A 55 14.91 9.12 -7.39
CA HIS A 55 15.43 9.75 -8.61
C HIS A 55 15.25 8.85 -9.81
N VAL A 56 15.28 9.45 -10.99
CA VAL A 56 15.32 8.71 -12.26
C VAL A 56 16.62 7.90 -12.31
N GLY A 57 16.52 6.61 -12.70
CA GLY A 57 17.64 5.68 -12.75
C GLY A 57 17.80 4.78 -11.50
N ASP A 58 17.14 5.09 -10.40
CA ASP A 58 17.27 4.31 -9.16
C ASP A 58 16.79 2.85 -9.32
N ILE A 59 15.70 2.63 -10.05
CA ILE A 59 15.19 1.28 -10.33
C ILE A 59 16.13 0.55 -11.28
N LYS A 60 16.60 1.25 -12.32
CA LYS A 60 17.57 0.69 -13.27
C LYS A 60 18.84 0.21 -12.57
N GLU A 61 19.38 0.98 -11.63
CA GLU A 61 20.59 0.61 -10.87
C GLU A 61 20.38 -0.72 -10.13
N ILE A 62 19.21 -0.91 -9.49
CA ILE A 62 18.92 -2.15 -8.80
C ILE A 62 18.69 -3.30 -9.80
N CYS A 63 18.00 -3.06 -10.92
CA CYS A 63 17.80 -4.06 -11.97
C CYS A 63 19.13 -4.52 -12.60
N ASP A 64 20.06 -3.61 -12.87
CA ASP A 64 21.39 -3.95 -13.38
C ASP A 64 22.19 -4.84 -12.42
N MET A 65 21.84 -4.83 -11.13
CA MET A 65 22.46 -5.66 -10.10
C MET A 65 21.81 -7.03 -9.95
N VAL A 66 20.46 -7.08 -9.97
CA VAL A 66 19.72 -8.31 -9.65
C VAL A 66 19.23 -9.07 -10.87
N HIS A 67 19.20 -8.44 -12.04
CA HIS A 67 18.73 -9.03 -13.31
C HIS A 67 17.36 -9.74 -13.14
N PRO A 68 16.27 -8.98 -12.90
CA PRO A 68 14.97 -9.58 -12.60
C PRO A 68 14.41 -10.35 -13.80
N ASP A 69 13.89 -11.56 -13.57
CA ASP A 69 13.17 -12.34 -14.59
C ASP A 69 11.73 -11.84 -14.76
N HIS A 70 11.12 -11.35 -13.69
CA HIS A 70 9.74 -10.88 -13.64
C HIS A 70 9.64 -9.59 -12.82
N GLY A 71 8.60 -8.80 -13.07
CA GLY A 71 8.38 -7.54 -12.37
C GLY A 71 6.96 -7.37 -11.87
N VAL A 72 6.79 -6.61 -10.78
CA VAL A 72 5.48 -6.21 -10.26
C VAL A 72 5.46 -4.71 -10.03
N ILE A 73 4.54 -3.99 -10.65
CA ILE A 73 4.30 -2.56 -10.41
C ILE A 73 2.97 -2.40 -9.68
N THR A 74 3.04 -2.06 -8.40
CA THR A 74 1.87 -2.06 -7.51
C THR A 74 1.05 -0.77 -7.60
N SER A 75 1.71 0.37 -7.70
CA SER A 75 1.05 1.66 -7.85
C SER A 75 2.01 2.74 -8.33
N ILE A 76 1.49 3.70 -9.07
CA ILE A 76 2.14 4.95 -9.43
C ILE A 76 1.23 6.08 -8.96
N GLY A 77 1.80 7.05 -8.27
CA GLY A 77 1.10 8.20 -7.75
C GLY A 77 2.09 9.27 -7.27
N PRO A 78 1.58 10.44 -6.86
CA PRO A 78 2.43 11.52 -6.37
C PRO A 78 3.15 11.10 -5.09
N GLN A 79 4.44 10.88 -5.20
CA GLN A 79 5.39 10.58 -4.13
C GLN A 79 6.74 11.21 -4.46
N HIS A 80 7.45 11.75 -3.48
CA HIS A 80 8.78 12.33 -3.67
C HIS A 80 8.84 13.33 -4.84
N LEU A 81 7.79 14.14 -5.01
CA LEU A 81 7.71 15.13 -6.09
C LEU A 81 8.84 16.16 -6.05
N GLU A 82 9.42 16.40 -4.88
CA GLU A 82 10.58 17.27 -4.71
C GLU A 82 11.81 16.77 -5.48
N THR A 83 11.98 15.46 -5.59
CA THR A 83 13.13 14.84 -6.27
C THR A 83 12.83 14.35 -7.67
N PHE A 84 11.59 13.95 -7.94
CA PHE A 84 11.15 13.57 -9.29
C PHE A 84 10.69 14.74 -10.15
N PHE A 85 10.32 15.86 -9.55
CA PHE A 85 9.82 17.10 -10.17
C PHE A 85 8.44 16.98 -10.83
N ASN A 86 8.08 15.86 -11.43
CA ASN A 86 6.81 15.64 -12.10
C ASN A 86 6.41 14.15 -12.15
N MET A 87 5.14 13.91 -12.50
CA MET A 87 4.58 12.56 -12.59
C MET A 87 5.18 11.73 -13.74
N GLU A 88 5.59 12.35 -14.81
CA GLU A 88 6.19 11.66 -15.95
C GLU A 88 7.52 10.98 -15.57
N ASN A 89 8.35 11.65 -14.78
CA ASN A 89 9.59 11.08 -14.25
C ASN A 89 9.31 9.91 -13.31
N ILE A 90 8.26 10.01 -12.47
CA ILE A 90 7.85 8.90 -11.60
C ILE A 90 7.43 7.69 -12.44
N GLN A 91 6.58 7.90 -13.47
CA GLN A 91 6.11 6.83 -14.36
C GLN A 91 7.29 6.16 -15.07
N LYS A 92 8.16 6.93 -15.71
CA LYS A 92 9.36 6.43 -16.41
C LYS A 92 10.24 5.62 -15.46
N THR A 93 10.54 6.15 -14.27
CA THR A 93 11.39 5.45 -13.30
C THR A 93 10.79 4.12 -12.85
N LYS A 94 9.48 4.06 -12.59
CA LYS A 94 8.85 2.79 -12.20
C LYS A 94 8.87 1.77 -13.35
N PHE A 95 8.79 2.23 -14.59
CA PHE A 95 8.85 1.37 -15.78
C PHE A 95 10.27 1.00 -16.22
N GLU A 96 11.33 1.57 -15.62
CA GLU A 96 12.70 1.04 -15.76
C GLU A 96 12.78 -0.47 -15.40
N LEU A 97 11.87 -0.94 -14.52
CA LEU A 97 11.72 -2.37 -14.24
C LEU A 97 11.26 -3.14 -15.50
N ALA A 98 10.31 -2.60 -16.26
CA ALA A 98 9.83 -3.23 -17.49
C ALA A 98 10.95 -3.30 -18.56
N ASP A 99 11.73 -2.23 -18.67
CA ASP A 99 12.87 -2.14 -19.61
C ASP A 99 13.99 -3.15 -19.30
N ALA A 100 14.08 -3.58 -18.02
CA ALA A 100 15.12 -4.51 -17.56
C ALA A 100 14.72 -6.00 -17.66
N LEU A 101 13.47 -6.32 -17.97
CA LEU A 101 13.01 -7.70 -18.05
C LEU A 101 13.51 -8.38 -19.33
N PRO A 102 13.91 -9.66 -19.27
CA PRO A 102 14.34 -10.43 -20.42
C PRO A 102 13.15 -10.80 -21.33
N GLU A 103 13.45 -11.28 -22.53
CA GLU A 103 12.46 -11.91 -23.39
C GLU A 103 11.80 -13.11 -22.67
N GLY A 104 10.45 -13.14 -22.66
CA GLY A 104 9.67 -14.10 -21.90
C GLY A 104 9.47 -13.70 -20.42
N GLY A 105 9.98 -12.54 -20.00
CA GLY A 105 9.70 -11.96 -18.70
C GLY A 105 8.24 -11.52 -18.57
N MET A 106 7.67 -11.68 -17.38
CA MET A 106 6.29 -11.25 -17.07
C MET A 106 6.29 -9.98 -16.24
N LEU A 107 5.45 -9.02 -16.63
CA LEU A 107 5.24 -7.78 -15.90
C LEU A 107 3.81 -7.73 -15.35
N PHE A 108 3.69 -7.83 -14.03
CA PHE A 108 2.41 -7.78 -13.33
C PHE A 108 2.06 -6.32 -13.01
N LEU A 109 0.87 -5.89 -13.43
CA LEU A 109 0.45 -4.50 -13.42
C LEU A 109 -0.88 -4.32 -12.71
N ASN A 110 -0.93 -3.39 -11.76
CA ASN A 110 -2.17 -2.96 -11.14
C ASN A 110 -3.05 -2.23 -12.16
N GLY A 111 -4.10 -2.89 -12.64
CA GLY A 111 -5.03 -2.36 -13.63
C GLY A 111 -6.01 -1.31 -13.10
N ASP A 112 -6.14 -1.14 -11.79
CA ASP A 112 -6.93 -0.06 -11.19
C ASP A 112 -6.16 1.27 -11.11
N ASN A 113 -4.90 1.31 -11.57
CA ASN A 113 -4.07 2.50 -11.54
C ASN A 113 -3.93 3.13 -12.93
N ASP A 114 -4.53 4.29 -13.14
CA ASP A 114 -4.56 4.98 -14.45
C ASP A 114 -3.16 5.28 -14.99
N TYR A 115 -2.20 5.67 -14.13
CA TYR A 115 -0.83 5.95 -14.57
C TYR A 115 -0.12 4.68 -15.06
N ILE A 116 -0.39 3.53 -14.45
CA ILE A 116 0.15 2.24 -14.87
C ILE A 116 -0.48 1.86 -16.22
N GLN A 117 -1.81 1.96 -16.36
CA GLN A 117 -2.49 1.65 -17.61
C GLN A 117 -1.98 2.54 -18.75
N GLN A 118 -1.89 3.85 -18.52
CA GLN A 118 -1.39 4.81 -19.49
C GLN A 118 0.03 4.47 -19.96
N GLN A 119 0.93 4.18 -19.04
CA GLN A 119 2.32 3.87 -19.38
C GLN A 119 2.45 2.51 -20.07
N ALA A 120 1.69 1.50 -19.61
CA ALA A 120 1.68 0.17 -20.22
C ALA A 120 1.10 0.14 -21.64
N ALA A 121 0.25 1.11 -22.00
CA ALA A 121 -0.28 1.30 -23.34
C ALA A 121 0.68 2.06 -24.26
N SER A 122 1.84 2.47 -23.79
CA SER A 122 2.87 3.10 -24.64
C SER A 122 3.39 2.11 -25.68
N PRO A 123 3.63 2.55 -26.94
CA PRO A 123 4.20 1.71 -27.99
C PRO A 123 5.52 1.03 -27.62
N ALA A 124 6.27 1.60 -26.66
CA ALA A 124 7.50 0.99 -26.15
C ALA A 124 7.27 -0.39 -25.52
N TYR A 125 6.05 -0.68 -25.06
CA TYR A 125 5.70 -1.92 -24.37
C TYR A 125 4.65 -2.76 -25.10
N ASP A 126 4.47 -2.59 -26.42
CA ASP A 126 3.44 -3.30 -27.19
C ASP A 126 3.65 -4.82 -27.21
N GLN A 127 4.89 -5.29 -27.24
CA GLN A 127 5.21 -6.71 -27.42
C GLN A 127 5.93 -7.34 -26.25
N THR A 128 6.74 -6.60 -25.51
CA THR A 128 7.56 -7.11 -24.39
C THR A 128 7.66 -6.09 -23.27
N PRO A 129 7.70 -6.51 -22.00
CA PRO A 129 7.45 -7.87 -21.48
C PRO A 129 5.98 -8.30 -21.60
N GLU A 130 5.68 -9.60 -21.35
CA GLU A 130 4.28 -10.06 -21.24
C GLU A 130 3.59 -9.33 -20.08
N LYS A 131 2.54 -8.57 -20.40
CA LYS A 131 1.79 -7.77 -19.42
C LYS A 131 0.65 -8.60 -18.82
N ILE A 132 0.63 -8.73 -17.50
CA ILE A 132 -0.41 -9.43 -16.75
C ILE A 132 -1.06 -8.44 -15.82
N PHE A 133 -2.28 -8.01 -16.14
CA PHE A 133 -3.03 -7.09 -15.31
C PHE A 133 -3.75 -7.80 -14.18
N TYR A 134 -3.89 -7.10 -13.05
CA TYR A 134 -4.73 -7.50 -11.93
C TYR A 134 -5.55 -6.31 -11.43
N TYR A 135 -6.75 -6.60 -10.95
CA TYR A 135 -7.76 -5.61 -10.58
C TYR A 135 -8.38 -5.96 -9.22
N SER A 136 -8.94 -4.96 -8.52
CA SER A 136 -9.76 -5.21 -7.32
C SER A 136 -11.13 -5.74 -7.72
N GLU A 137 -12.09 -4.85 -7.99
CA GLU A 137 -13.45 -5.22 -8.42
C GLU A 137 -13.77 -4.79 -9.86
N THR A 138 -12.81 -4.15 -10.54
CA THR A 138 -12.97 -3.69 -11.91
C THR A 138 -12.96 -4.87 -12.87
N GLU A 139 -13.90 -4.94 -13.79
CA GLU A 139 -13.87 -5.93 -14.86
C GLU A 139 -12.74 -5.63 -15.84
N GLY A 140 -11.88 -6.60 -16.06
CA GLY A 140 -10.72 -6.47 -16.93
C GLY A 140 -10.33 -7.82 -17.55
N THR A 141 -9.33 -7.80 -18.42
CA THR A 141 -8.79 -8.99 -19.09
C THR A 141 -7.76 -9.76 -18.23
N GLY A 142 -7.58 -9.35 -16.98
CA GLY A 142 -6.58 -9.89 -16.07
C GLY A 142 -7.20 -10.68 -14.92
N TYR A 143 -6.40 -10.86 -13.87
CA TYR A 143 -6.89 -11.38 -12.60
C TYR A 143 -7.79 -10.33 -11.93
N CYS A 144 -8.98 -10.68 -11.50
CA CYS A 144 -9.85 -9.74 -10.80
C CYS A 144 -10.51 -10.35 -9.58
N ALA A 145 -10.72 -9.52 -8.54
CA ALA A 145 -11.57 -9.88 -7.42
C ALA A 145 -13.03 -9.61 -7.75
N LYS A 146 -13.92 -10.44 -7.22
CA LYS A 146 -15.37 -10.27 -7.25
C LYS A 146 -15.95 -10.57 -5.87
N ASP A 147 -17.16 -10.10 -5.63
CA ASP A 147 -17.92 -10.37 -4.40
C ASP A 147 -17.14 -10.00 -3.12
N VAL A 148 -16.42 -8.87 -3.17
CA VAL A 148 -15.59 -8.40 -2.05
C VAL A 148 -16.48 -8.01 -0.87
N LYS A 149 -16.25 -8.66 0.28
CA LYS A 149 -16.95 -8.40 1.54
C LYS A 149 -15.92 -8.11 2.61
N VAL A 150 -15.84 -6.86 3.00
CA VAL A 150 -14.97 -6.41 4.08
C VAL A 150 -15.74 -6.38 5.39
N SER A 151 -15.12 -6.89 6.46
CA SER A 151 -15.67 -6.90 7.81
C SER A 151 -14.54 -6.66 8.82
N GLN A 152 -14.91 -6.47 10.09
CA GLN A 152 -13.94 -6.36 11.19
C GLN A 152 -13.12 -7.64 11.40
N LEU A 153 -13.57 -8.78 10.88
CA LEU A 153 -12.90 -10.08 10.98
C LEU A 153 -11.97 -10.39 9.81
N GLY A 154 -11.90 -9.49 8.83
CA GLY A 154 -11.12 -9.66 7.61
C GLY A 154 -11.93 -9.43 6.34
N THR A 155 -11.41 -9.89 5.22
CA THR A 155 -12.02 -9.71 3.90
C THR A 155 -12.19 -11.04 3.20
N GLU A 156 -13.37 -11.25 2.60
CA GLU A 156 -13.69 -12.38 1.71
C GLU A 156 -13.86 -11.86 0.29
N PHE A 157 -13.37 -12.60 -0.70
CA PHE A 157 -13.49 -12.27 -2.11
C PHE A 157 -13.30 -13.50 -2.98
N THR A 158 -13.72 -13.44 -4.24
CA THR A 158 -13.46 -14.45 -5.27
C THR A 158 -12.46 -13.89 -6.25
N VAL A 159 -11.38 -14.63 -6.55
CA VAL A 159 -10.47 -14.28 -7.65
C VAL A 159 -10.89 -15.04 -8.89
N VAL A 160 -10.96 -14.32 -10.02
CA VAL A 160 -11.19 -14.88 -11.34
C VAL A 160 -9.95 -14.63 -12.19
N THR A 161 -9.42 -15.68 -12.83
CA THR A 161 -8.27 -15.59 -13.73
C THR A 161 -8.70 -15.13 -15.14
N PRO A 162 -7.74 -14.72 -16.01
CA PRO A 162 -8.05 -14.41 -17.41
C PRO A 162 -8.71 -15.55 -18.18
N ASP A 163 -8.43 -16.80 -17.81
CA ASP A 163 -8.97 -18.00 -18.45
C ASP A 163 -10.32 -18.45 -17.86
N GLY A 164 -10.85 -17.69 -16.89
CA GLY A 164 -12.16 -17.94 -16.27
C GLY A 164 -12.15 -18.94 -15.11
N GLU A 165 -10.97 -19.43 -14.69
CA GLU A 165 -10.85 -20.17 -13.43
C GLU A 165 -11.20 -19.24 -12.26
N SER A 166 -11.90 -19.77 -11.25
CA SER A 166 -12.29 -18.95 -10.09
C SER A 166 -12.16 -19.71 -8.77
N GLU A 167 -11.74 -19.00 -7.72
CA GLU A 167 -11.64 -19.56 -6.37
C GLU A 167 -11.98 -18.50 -5.33
N ARG A 168 -12.63 -18.92 -4.24
CA ARG A 168 -12.98 -18.05 -3.12
C ARG A 168 -11.86 -18.01 -2.08
N PHE A 169 -11.51 -16.79 -1.69
CA PHE A 169 -10.47 -16.51 -0.71
C PHE A 169 -11.03 -15.81 0.52
N GLN A 170 -10.35 -15.99 1.63
CA GLN A 170 -10.55 -15.28 2.87
C GLN A 170 -9.20 -14.85 3.42
N MET A 171 -9.07 -13.58 3.80
CA MET A 171 -7.85 -13.04 4.43
C MET A 171 -8.20 -12.31 5.72
N ARG A 172 -7.24 -12.19 6.64
CA ARG A 172 -7.38 -11.42 7.88
C ARG A 172 -7.21 -9.92 7.69
N LEU A 173 -6.67 -9.51 6.56
CA LEU A 173 -6.46 -8.11 6.23
C LEU A 173 -7.80 -7.40 6.00
N ILE A 174 -7.87 -6.15 6.47
CA ILE A 174 -9.04 -5.29 6.35
C ILE A 174 -8.74 -4.17 5.34
N GLY A 175 -9.76 -3.75 4.61
CA GLY A 175 -9.69 -2.66 3.63
C GLY A 175 -9.55 -3.12 2.19
N ALA A 176 -10.28 -2.45 1.31
CA ALA A 176 -10.33 -2.74 -0.12
C ALA A 176 -8.95 -2.65 -0.80
N HIS A 177 -8.09 -1.73 -0.32
CA HIS A 177 -6.72 -1.58 -0.85
C HIS A 177 -5.83 -2.81 -0.63
N ASN A 178 -6.14 -3.67 0.37
CA ASN A 178 -5.44 -4.92 0.55
C ASN A 178 -5.89 -5.99 -0.46
N VAL A 179 -7.13 -5.93 -0.94
CA VAL A 179 -7.64 -6.87 -1.96
C VAL A 179 -6.78 -6.79 -3.22
N ILE A 180 -6.57 -5.59 -3.77
CA ILE A 180 -5.78 -5.42 -5.00
C ILE A 180 -4.34 -5.94 -4.82
N ASN A 181 -3.71 -5.69 -3.66
CA ASN A 181 -2.36 -6.17 -3.37
C ASN A 181 -2.30 -7.70 -3.27
N VAL A 182 -3.32 -8.33 -2.68
CA VAL A 182 -3.40 -9.80 -2.55
C VAL A 182 -3.73 -10.44 -3.89
N VAL A 183 -4.62 -9.85 -4.70
CA VAL A 183 -4.88 -10.33 -6.07
C VAL A 183 -3.61 -10.30 -6.92
N GLY A 184 -2.81 -9.23 -6.83
CA GLY A 184 -1.51 -9.14 -7.49
C GLY A 184 -0.55 -10.26 -7.03
N ALA A 185 -0.48 -10.53 -5.74
CA ALA A 185 0.35 -11.62 -5.20
C ALA A 185 -0.15 -13.00 -5.64
N ILE A 186 -1.48 -13.22 -5.69
CA ILE A 186 -2.10 -14.45 -6.22
C ILE A 186 -1.75 -14.61 -7.70
N ALA A 187 -1.87 -13.55 -8.51
CA ALA A 187 -1.53 -13.60 -9.94
C ALA A 187 -0.09 -14.05 -10.17
N VAL A 188 0.86 -13.50 -9.42
CA VAL A 188 2.27 -13.91 -9.48
C VAL A 188 2.42 -15.38 -9.08
N ALA A 189 1.90 -15.78 -7.92
CA ALA A 189 2.06 -17.15 -7.42
C ALA A 189 1.39 -18.19 -8.37
N HIS A 190 0.25 -17.86 -8.96
CA HIS A 190 -0.44 -18.68 -9.94
C HIS A 190 0.40 -18.85 -11.21
N LYS A 191 0.93 -17.78 -11.77
CA LYS A 191 1.84 -17.82 -12.93
C LYS A 191 3.16 -18.54 -12.63
N MET A 192 3.59 -18.56 -11.36
CA MET A 192 4.72 -19.36 -10.90
C MET A 192 4.36 -20.84 -10.67
N GLY A 193 3.17 -21.29 -11.07
CA GLY A 193 2.77 -22.69 -11.11
C GLY A 193 2.11 -23.23 -9.83
N MET A 194 1.55 -22.35 -9.00
CA MET A 194 0.64 -22.74 -7.91
C MET A 194 -0.81 -22.65 -8.39
N THR A 195 -1.65 -23.61 -8.04
CA THR A 195 -3.09 -23.53 -8.35
C THR A 195 -3.80 -22.56 -7.42
N LEU A 196 -4.94 -22.00 -7.86
CA LEU A 196 -5.75 -21.12 -7.00
C LEU A 196 -6.18 -21.84 -5.71
N GLN A 197 -6.47 -23.15 -5.79
CA GLN A 197 -6.87 -23.95 -4.63
C GLN A 197 -5.73 -24.08 -3.61
N GLU A 198 -4.49 -24.30 -4.05
CA GLU A 198 -3.30 -24.35 -3.17
C GLU A 198 -3.10 -23.01 -2.46
N LEU A 199 -3.46 -21.90 -3.09
CA LEU A 199 -3.28 -20.56 -2.53
C LEU A 199 -4.30 -20.17 -1.43
N ARG A 200 -5.39 -20.91 -1.24
CA ARG A 200 -6.42 -20.59 -0.23
C ARG A 200 -5.88 -20.49 1.19
N ILE A 201 -5.10 -21.49 1.59
CA ILE A 201 -4.55 -21.53 2.97
C ILE A 201 -3.47 -20.47 3.18
N PRO A 202 -2.46 -20.31 2.31
CA PRO A 202 -1.48 -19.25 2.46
C PRO A 202 -2.10 -17.83 2.44
N VAL A 203 -3.09 -17.55 1.59
CA VAL A 203 -3.80 -16.27 1.61
C VAL A 203 -4.44 -15.98 2.97
N ARG A 204 -5.07 -17.00 3.59
CA ARG A 204 -5.65 -16.85 4.93
C ARG A 204 -4.61 -16.61 6.03
N ARG A 205 -3.36 -17.01 5.81
CA ARG A 205 -2.23 -16.82 6.73
C ARG A 205 -1.51 -15.49 6.54
N ILE A 206 -1.85 -14.70 5.52
CA ILE A 206 -1.27 -13.39 5.34
C ILE A 206 -1.57 -12.54 6.58
N GLU A 207 -0.52 -12.00 7.18
CA GLU A 207 -0.60 -11.11 8.33
C GLU A 207 -0.40 -9.65 7.89
N PRO A 208 -0.97 -8.68 8.62
CA PRO A 208 -0.67 -7.27 8.41
C PRO A 208 0.84 -7.03 8.55
N VAL A 209 1.41 -6.29 7.62
CA VAL A 209 2.78 -5.80 7.75
C VAL A 209 2.82 -4.76 8.88
N PRO A 210 3.82 -4.77 9.77
CA PRO A 210 3.93 -3.79 10.84
C PRO A 210 3.79 -2.35 10.30
N HIS A 211 3.04 -1.52 11.00
CA HIS A 211 2.75 -0.13 10.63
C HIS A 211 2.05 0.04 9.26
N ARG A 212 1.31 -0.98 8.81
CA ARG A 212 0.51 -0.96 7.58
C ARG A 212 -0.91 -1.47 7.87
N MET A 213 -1.77 -0.57 8.37
CA MET A 213 -3.12 -0.91 8.81
C MET A 213 -3.13 -2.07 9.82
N GLN A 214 -2.11 -2.14 10.68
CA GLN A 214 -1.99 -3.16 11.72
C GLN A 214 -2.93 -2.83 12.87
N MET A 215 -3.84 -3.75 13.18
CA MET A 215 -4.77 -3.58 14.29
C MET A 215 -4.18 -4.13 15.60
N ARG A 216 -4.31 -3.35 16.67
CA ARG A 216 -3.93 -3.74 18.02
C ARG A 216 -5.10 -3.45 18.97
N GLU A 217 -5.69 -4.50 19.52
CA GLU A 217 -6.84 -4.38 20.42
C GLU A 217 -6.39 -4.21 21.87
N HIS A 218 -6.97 -3.23 22.55
CA HIS A 218 -6.75 -2.90 23.95
C HIS A 218 -8.10 -2.67 24.65
N GLY A 219 -8.81 -3.75 24.96
CA GLY A 219 -10.13 -3.69 25.58
C GLY A 219 -11.17 -3.02 24.66
N LEU A 220 -11.68 -1.85 25.06
CA LEU A 220 -12.65 -1.08 24.26
C LEU A 220 -11.99 -0.10 23.28
N VAL A 221 -10.70 -0.24 23.04
CA VAL A 221 -9.93 0.60 22.09
C VAL A 221 -9.19 -0.30 21.13
N THR A 222 -9.33 -0.06 19.85
CA THR A 222 -8.50 -0.64 18.80
C THR A 222 -7.65 0.45 18.17
N ILE A 223 -6.34 0.29 18.21
CA ILE A 223 -5.39 1.12 17.46
C ILE A 223 -5.20 0.50 16.09
N ILE A 224 -5.39 1.29 15.06
CA ILE A 224 -5.08 0.97 13.67
C ILE A 224 -3.80 1.72 13.33
N ASP A 225 -2.70 0.98 13.26
CA ASP A 225 -1.35 1.54 13.06
C ASP A 225 -1.02 1.53 11.56
N ASP A 226 -1.08 2.71 10.94
CA ASP A 226 -0.67 2.98 9.54
C ASP A 226 0.40 4.07 9.49
N ALA A 227 1.30 4.05 10.47
CA ALA A 227 2.23 5.13 10.77
C ALA A 227 3.56 5.07 10.01
N TYR A 228 3.71 4.21 8.99
CA TYR A 228 5.02 4.06 8.34
C TYR A 228 5.38 5.19 7.37
N ASN A 229 4.51 5.49 6.43
CA ASN A 229 4.67 6.56 5.43
C ASN A 229 3.36 6.76 4.69
N SER A 230 2.98 7.99 4.49
CA SER A 230 1.72 8.36 3.87
C SER A 230 1.90 8.93 2.47
N ASN A 231 0.84 8.81 1.68
CA ASN A 231 0.68 9.45 0.39
C ASN A 231 -0.82 9.67 0.12
N PRO A 232 -1.20 10.54 -0.83
CA PRO A 232 -2.60 10.92 -1.02
C PRO A 232 -3.58 9.77 -1.28
N VAL A 233 -3.13 8.69 -1.91
CA VAL A 233 -3.97 7.51 -2.16
C VAL A 233 -4.09 6.66 -0.89
N GLY A 234 -2.98 6.43 -0.19
CA GLY A 234 -2.94 5.65 1.04
C GLY A 234 -3.73 6.30 2.17
N SER A 235 -3.54 7.59 2.41
CA SER A 235 -4.24 8.33 3.47
C SER A 235 -5.76 8.33 3.27
N LYS A 236 -6.22 8.50 2.03
CA LYS A 236 -7.65 8.36 1.69
C LYS A 236 -8.16 6.95 2.02
N ALA A 237 -7.47 5.91 1.54
CA ALA A 237 -7.87 4.53 1.78
C ALA A 237 -7.88 4.17 3.28
N ALA A 238 -6.98 4.76 4.08
CA ALA A 238 -6.92 4.54 5.52
C ALA A 238 -8.15 5.10 6.24
N VAL A 239 -8.56 6.35 5.94
CA VAL A 239 -9.77 6.92 6.57
C VAL A 239 -11.07 6.26 6.06
N GLU A 240 -11.13 5.88 4.79
CA GLU A 240 -12.26 5.10 4.25
C GLU A 240 -12.37 3.73 4.95
N THR A 241 -11.25 3.09 5.26
CA THR A 241 -11.24 1.86 6.05
C THR A 241 -11.70 2.12 7.49
N LEU A 242 -11.26 3.21 8.12
CA LEU A 242 -11.73 3.61 9.45
C LEU A 242 -13.25 3.82 9.48
N ALA A 243 -13.83 4.38 8.42
CA ALA A 243 -15.28 4.60 8.29
C ALA A 243 -16.11 3.30 8.34
N MET A 244 -15.51 2.13 8.09
CA MET A 244 -16.20 0.85 8.10
C MET A 244 -16.49 0.30 9.51
N PHE A 245 -15.86 0.87 10.53
CA PHE A 245 -16.01 0.42 11.90
C PHE A 245 -17.21 1.07 12.59
N ASP A 246 -17.98 0.27 13.32
CA ASP A 246 -19.10 0.72 14.13
C ASP A 246 -18.58 1.08 15.53
N GLY A 247 -18.40 2.38 15.78
CA GLY A 247 -17.87 2.92 17.02
C GLY A 247 -17.38 4.36 16.87
N ILE A 248 -16.61 4.83 17.84
CA ILE A 248 -16.03 6.18 17.80
C ILE A 248 -14.74 6.13 16.97
N ARG A 249 -14.74 6.78 15.82
CA ARG A 249 -13.66 6.80 14.82
C ARG A 249 -12.79 8.04 15.02
N ILE A 250 -11.55 7.83 15.37
CA ILE A 250 -10.60 8.89 15.73
C ILE A 250 -9.40 8.81 14.79
N LEU A 251 -9.13 9.87 14.05
CA LEU A 251 -7.91 10.02 13.26
C LEU A 251 -6.87 10.80 14.08
N ILE A 252 -5.63 10.32 14.10
CA ILE A 252 -4.45 11.06 14.58
C ILE A 252 -3.44 11.10 13.43
N THR A 253 -3.04 12.30 12.99
CA THR A 253 -2.12 12.45 11.86
C THR A 253 -1.29 13.74 11.97
N PRO A 254 0.01 13.69 11.59
CA PRO A 254 0.85 14.87 11.40
C PRO A 254 0.75 15.46 9.97
N GLY A 255 -0.04 14.85 9.09
CA GLY A 255 -0.15 15.20 7.69
C GLY A 255 0.87 14.51 6.80
N MET A 256 0.85 14.87 5.52
CA MET A 256 1.75 14.32 4.50
C MET A 256 2.81 15.35 4.11
N VAL A 257 4.02 14.86 3.83
CA VAL A 257 5.19 15.64 3.42
C VAL A 257 5.78 15.12 2.11
N GLU A 258 6.84 15.78 1.60
CA GLU A 258 7.54 15.41 0.35
C GLU A 258 6.65 15.47 -0.92
N LEU A 259 5.59 16.27 -0.91
CA LEU A 259 4.65 16.44 -2.03
C LEU A 259 4.93 17.71 -2.87
N GLY A 260 6.01 18.43 -2.55
CA GLY A 260 6.43 19.64 -3.25
C GLY A 260 5.31 20.71 -3.23
N ASP A 261 5.14 21.44 -4.33
CA ASP A 261 4.12 22.49 -4.46
C ASP A 261 2.67 22.00 -4.28
N LYS A 262 2.45 20.67 -4.28
CA LYS A 262 1.14 20.05 -4.11
C LYS A 262 0.81 19.65 -2.67
N GLU A 263 1.74 19.87 -1.72
CA GLU A 263 1.58 19.42 -0.33
C GLU A 263 0.34 20.05 0.33
N VAL A 264 0.14 21.35 0.16
CA VAL A 264 -1.04 22.06 0.68
C VAL A 264 -2.33 21.50 0.07
N GLU A 265 -2.38 21.33 -1.24
CA GLU A 265 -3.56 20.81 -1.95
C GLU A 265 -3.94 19.41 -1.49
N TYR A 266 -2.96 18.51 -1.38
CA TYR A 266 -3.23 17.13 -0.98
C TYR A 266 -3.60 16.99 0.50
N ASN A 267 -2.95 17.75 1.39
CA ASN A 267 -3.33 17.78 2.79
C ASN A 267 -4.74 18.37 2.99
N HIS A 268 -5.11 19.41 2.25
CA HIS A 268 -6.46 19.94 2.26
C HIS A 268 -7.50 18.91 1.80
N LYS A 269 -7.25 18.21 0.69
CA LYS A 269 -8.12 17.12 0.22
C LYS A 269 -8.23 15.98 1.23
N PHE A 270 -7.14 15.65 1.91
CA PHE A 270 -7.15 14.64 2.97
C PHE A 270 -8.06 15.08 4.13
N GLY A 271 -8.02 16.35 4.51
CA GLY A 271 -8.97 16.93 5.48
C GLY A 271 -10.43 16.73 5.09
N ASN A 272 -10.76 16.95 3.81
CA ASN A 272 -12.11 16.70 3.29
C ASN A 272 -12.54 15.24 3.44
N TYR A 273 -11.67 14.28 3.11
CA TYR A 273 -11.98 12.86 3.28
C TYR A 273 -12.12 12.46 4.75
N ALA A 274 -11.24 12.98 5.61
CA ALA A 274 -11.28 12.71 7.04
C ALA A 274 -12.58 13.20 7.69
N ALA A 275 -13.08 14.37 7.29
CA ALA A 275 -14.34 14.94 7.78
C ALA A 275 -15.54 14.03 7.50
N ASP A 276 -15.54 13.35 6.35
CA ASP A 276 -16.64 12.43 5.97
C ASP A 276 -16.54 11.07 6.70
N CYS A 277 -15.37 10.71 7.23
CA CYS A 277 -15.07 9.37 7.74
C CYS A 277 -14.94 9.28 9.27
N CYS A 278 -14.59 10.37 9.94
CA CYS A 278 -14.18 10.40 11.35
C CYS A 278 -15.18 11.11 12.25
N ASP A 279 -15.19 10.72 13.55
CA ASP A 279 -15.93 11.43 14.58
C ASP A 279 -15.06 12.43 15.33
N TYR A 280 -13.75 12.20 15.37
CA TYR A 280 -12.73 13.12 15.91
C TYR A 280 -11.49 13.13 15.01
N ILE A 281 -10.90 14.31 14.83
CA ILE A 281 -9.67 14.50 14.06
C ILE A 281 -8.67 15.23 14.96
N LEU A 282 -7.55 14.55 15.27
CA LEU A 282 -6.51 15.04 16.15
C LEU A 282 -5.23 15.23 15.32
N LEU A 283 -4.89 16.47 15.11
CA LEU A 283 -3.76 16.87 14.27
C LEU A 283 -2.50 17.05 15.13
N VAL A 284 -1.37 16.55 14.67
CA VAL A 284 -0.08 16.63 15.40
C VAL A 284 0.85 17.59 14.67
N GLY A 285 1.29 18.65 15.35
CA GLY A 285 2.06 19.75 14.75
C GLY A 285 1.17 20.68 13.93
N ARG A 286 1.56 21.96 13.83
CA ARG A 286 0.74 22.98 13.17
C ARG A 286 1.06 23.16 11.69
N ARG A 287 2.31 23.02 11.32
CA ARG A 287 2.81 23.45 10.01
C ARG A 287 2.16 22.70 8.85
N HIS A 288 2.18 21.37 8.88
CA HIS A 288 1.68 20.51 7.80
C HIS A 288 0.19 20.18 7.95
N THR A 289 -0.40 20.44 9.13
CA THR A 289 -1.78 20.07 9.45
C THR A 289 -2.78 21.22 9.25
N GLU A 290 -2.32 22.47 9.11
CA GLU A 290 -3.24 23.60 8.87
C GLU A 290 -4.08 23.40 7.60
N PRO A 291 -3.54 22.98 6.45
CA PRO A 291 -4.35 22.67 5.27
C PRO A 291 -5.36 21.53 5.51
N ILE A 292 -5.02 20.54 6.34
CA ILE A 292 -5.96 19.47 6.72
C ILE A 292 -7.12 20.08 7.51
N ARG A 293 -6.80 20.91 8.51
CA ARG A 293 -7.80 21.60 9.34
C ARG A 293 -8.74 22.46 8.49
N GLU A 294 -8.20 23.22 7.55
CA GLU A 294 -9.00 24.01 6.60
C GLU A 294 -9.97 23.13 5.82
N GLY A 295 -9.50 22.02 5.24
CA GLY A 295 -10.34 21.07 4.50
C GLY A 295 -11.41 20.41 5.38
N VAL A 296 -11.09 20.09 6.63
CA VAL A 296 -12.05 19.55 7.61
C VAL A 296 -13.16 20.56 7.91
N LEU A 297 -12.80 21.82 8.20
CA LEU A 297 -13.77 22.85 8.55
C LEU A 297 -14.63 23.30 7.36
N GLU A 298 -14.09 23.30 6.15
CA GLU A 298 -14.84 23.57 4.91
C GLU A 298 -16.03 22.61 4.73
N LYS A 299 -15.90 21.36 5.20
CA LYS A 299 -16.98 20.37 5.22
C LYS A 299 -18.03 20.59 6.31
N GLY A 300 -17.87 21.62 7.14
CA GLY A 300 -18.77 21.89 8.28
C GLY A 300 -18.57 20.93 9.46
N PHE A 301 -17.41 20.31 9.56
CA PHE A 301 -17.08 19.43 10.70
C PHE A 301 -17.00 20.26 11.99
N PRO A 302 -17.47 19.73 13.16
CA PRO A 302 -17.43 20.45 14.43
C PRO A 302 -16.01 20.82 14.85
N GLU A 303 -15.73 22.13 15.03
CA GLU A 303 -14.39 22.62 15.35
C GLU A 303 -13.87 22.05 16.68
N GLU A 304 -14.76 21.85 17.66
CA GLU A 304 -14.43 21.24 18.96
C GLU A 304 -14.00 19.77 18.88
N LYS A 305 -14.16 19.14 17.72
CA LYS A 305 -13.73 17.75 17.44
C LYS A 305 -12.53 17.68 16.49
N CYS A 306 -12.05 18.82 15.98
CA CYS A 306 -10.85 18.95 15.17
C CYS A 306 -9.78 19.73 15.95
N LEU A 307 -8.93 19.02 16.67
CA LEU A 307 -7.99 19.60 17.63
C LEU A 307 -6.55 19.46 17.16
N VAL A 308 -5.70 20.42 17.52
CA VAL A 308 -4.27 20.42 17.19
C VAL A 308 -3.46 20.25 18.47
N PHE A 309 -2.52 19.31 18.44
CA PHE A 309 -1.60 19.00 19.53
C PHE A 309 -0.16 19.23 19.09
N ASP A 310 0.72 19.57 20.00
CA ASP A 310 2.14 19.75 19.69
C ASP A 310 2.88 18.39 19.66
N LYS A 311 2.35 17.37 20.37
CA LYS A 311 2.97 16.03 20.48
C LYS A 311 1.96 14.90 20.26
N LEU A 312 2.48 13.79 19.70
CA LEU A 312 1.68 12.59 19.46
C LEU A 312 1.10 12.03 20.77
N GLU A 313 1.90 11.99 21.85
CA GLU A 313 1.48 11.42 23.12
C GLU A 313 0.30 12.17 23.75
N GLU A 314 0.23 13.49 23.52
CA GLU A 314 -0.90 14.34 23.96
C GLU A 314 -2.17 14.00 23.19
N ALA A 315 -2.07 13.87 21.86
CA ALA A 315 -3.18 13.47 20.99
C ALA A 315 -3.69 12.08 21.34
N VAL A 316 -2.79 11.12 21.54
CA VAL A 316 -3.13 9.74 21.94
C VAL A 316 -3.82 9.73 23.31
N SER A 317 -3.27 10.46 24.28
CA SER A 317 -3.86 10.56 25.63
C SER A 317 -5.27 11.17 25.58
N TYR A 318 -5.46 12.21 24.76
CA TYR A 318 -6.78 12.79 24.54
C TYR A 318 -7.76 11.81 23.90
N ALA A 319 -7.32 11.06 22.88
CA ALA A 319 -8.15 10.04 22.22
C ALA A 319 -8.66 8.97 23.18
N TYR A 320 -7.79 8.51 24.09
CA TYR A 320 -8.20 7.57 25.15
C TYR A 320 -9.21 8.21 26.13
N ALA A 321 -9.08 9.49 26.43
CA ALA A 321 -9.93 10.22 27.36
C ALA A 321 -11.30 10.64 26.79
N ILE A 322 -11.51 10.60 25.47
CA ILE A 322 -12.79 10.92 24.83
C ILE A 322 -13.89 10.05 25.48
N LYS A 323 -14.91 10.74 26.00
CA LYS A 323 -16.08 10.08 26.62
C LYS A 323 -17.08 9.70 25.54
N GLY A 324 -17.60 8.48 25.60
CA GLY A 324 -18.64 7.98 24.71
C GLY A 324 -18.97 6.54 25.02
N GLN A 325 -20.15 6.07 24.61
CA GLN A 325 -20.51 4.68 24.68
C GLN A 325 -20.07 3.97 23.37
N GLY A 326 -19.46 2.81 23.53
CA GLY A 326 -19.03 1.99 22.39
C GLY A 326 -17.50 1.84 22.30
N HIS A 327 -17.10 1.07 21.29
CA HIS A 327 -15.70 0.81 20.98
C HIS A 327 -15.06 2.02 20.31
N LYS A 328 -13.79 2.29 20.58
CA LYS A 328 -13.02 3.34 19.94
C LYS A 328 -12.06 2.74 18.92
N TYR A 329 -12.01 3.31 17.75
CA TYR A 329 -11.05 2.98 16.70
C TYR A 329 -10.15 4.19 16.48
N ILE A 330 -8.88 4.06 16.77
CA ILE A 330 -7.87 5.13 16.66
C ILE A 330 -6.96 4.78 15.49
N LEU A 331 -7.06 5.53 14.40
CA LEU A 331 -6.15 5.43 13.27
C LEU A 331 -4.95 6.37 13.51
N LEU A 332 -3.76 5.76 13.59
CA LEU A 332 -2.48 6.48 13.52
C LEU A 332 -2.07 6.49 12.05
N GLU A 333 -2.25 7.61 11.38
CA GLU A 333 -1.95 7.76 9.96
C GLU A 333 -0.72 8.65 9.81
N ASN A 334 0.31 8.10 9.20
CA ASN A 334 1.64 8.66 9.04
C ASN A 334 2.42 8.84 10.35
N ASP A 335 3.75 8.82 10.23
CA ASP A 335 4.69 9.22 11.27
C ASP A 335 5.79 10.05 10.60
N LEU A 336 5.94 11.29 11.05
CA LEU A 336 6.99 12.16 10.54
C LEU A 336 8.28 11.86 11.29
N THR A 337 9.37 11.70 10.55
CA THR A 337 10.70 11.63 11.15
C THR A 337 11.08 12.96 11.79
N ASP A 338 11.99 12.96 12.76
CA ASP A 338 12.44 14.13 13.53
C ASP A 338 12.95 15.32 12.69
N ASN A 339 13.01 15.18 11.38
CA ASN A 339 13.46 16.20 10.43
C ASN A 339 12.32 17.09 9.87
N TYR A 340 11.06 16.86 10.26
CA TYR A 340 9.89 17.62 9.78
C TYR A 340 9.13 18.31 10.91
#